data_0017e542c772581bbd758540e7699d83
#
_entry.id   0017e542c772581bbd758540e7699d83
#
_cell.length_a   1.000
_cell.length_b   1.000
_cell.length_c   1.000
_cell.angle_alpha   90.00
_cell.angle_beta   90.00
_cell.angle_gamma   90.00
#
_symmetry.space_group_name_H-M   'P 1'
#
loop_
_entity.id
_entity.type
_entity.pdbx_description
1 polymer ?
#
loop_
_entity_poly.entity_id
_entity_poly.type
_entity_poly.pdbx_seq_one_letter_code
_entity_poly.pdbx_strand_id
1 'polypeptide(L)'
;LQLQHVDTQGGFLNLLSTDMPDLSALERDWNIVGRPRISKESSNVNGKSTSTTRWEVELLPRRTGEVLIPALSYKGEYSDPIRINVEDTATTEPEKSEHFFFEVEVSSGTHYVQEQLLYIERMYYTVNHDDASLSEFEVANARVQPLMDPKKHITVVDGQRIGVYERRYAIFPESSGTLVIPGQRFTARVTDRYNRFRGSAETIVSKPIELTINPIPDSYPQAPWIPASR
;
A
#
# COMPACT_ATOMS: atom_id res chain seq x y z
N LEU A 1 -11.91 3.93 7.38
CA LEU A 1 -13.36 3.89 7.45
C LEU A 1 -13.81 3.37 8.81
N GLN A 2 -14.70 4.07 9.47
CA GLN A 2 -15.31 3.66 10.72
C GLN A 2 -16.82 3.45 10.49
N LEU A 3 -17.31 2.26 10.85
CA LEU A 3 -18.73 1.91 10.82
C LEU A 3 -19.21 1.69 12.25
N GLN A 4 -20.43 2.10 12.56
CA GLN A 4 -21.01 1.94 13.88
C GLN A 4 -22.47 1.46 13.77
N HIS A 5 -22.82 0.47 14.57
CA HIS A 5 -24.18 0.01 14.75
C HIS A 5 -24.56 0.07 16.23
N VAL A 6 -25.74 0.59 16.50
CA VAL A 6 -26.28 0.73 17.87
C VAL A 6 -27.50 -0.16 18.02
N ASP A 7 -27.41 -1.17 18.87
CA ASP A 7 -28.52 -2.07 19.21
C ASP A 7 -29.09 -1.70 20.57
N THR A 8 -30.36 -1.33 20.58
CA THR A 8 -31.10 -0.94 21.79
C THR A 8 -31.88 -2.07 22.47
N GLN A 9 -31.89 -3.27 21.83
CA GLN A 9 -32.56 -4.46 22.36
C GLN A 9 -31.59 -5.59 22.72
N GLY A 10 -30.29 -5.35 22.63
CA GLY A 10 -29.23 -6.35 22.73
C GLY A 10 -29.06 -6.90 24.15
N GLY A 11 -29.41 -8.16 24.33
CA GLY A 11 -29.02 -8.93 25.51
C GLY A 11 -27.52 -9.32 25.44
N PHE A 12 -27.00 -9.81 26.58
CA PHE A 12 -25.59 -10.27 26.74
C PHE A 12 -25.06 -11.20 25.63
N LEU A 13 -25.95 -11.94 24.95
CA LEU A 13 -25.60 -12.84 23.85
C LEU A 13 -25.09 -12.11 22.58
N ASN A 14 -25.45 -10.85 22.37
CA ASN A 14 -24.96 -10.05 21.22
C ASN A 14 -23.51 -9.58 21.39
N LEU A 15 -22.95 -9.63 22.58
CA LEU A 15 -21.53 -9.33 22.82
C LEU A 15 -20.57 -10.37 22.21
N LEU A 16 -21.07 -11.59 21.98
CA LEU A 16 -20.26 -12.71 21.48
C LEU A 16 -20.29 -12.87 19.95
N SER A 17 -21.21 -12.20 19.25
CA SER A 17 -21.26 -12.27 17.79
C SER A 17 -20.11 -11.47 17.18
N THR A 18 -19.34 -12.07 16.27
CA THR A 18 -18.27 -11.44 15.49
C THR A 18 -18.74 -11.08 14.09
N ASP A 19 -20.04 -10.88 13.90
CA ASP A 19 -20.62 -10.56 12.61
C ASP A 19 -20.02 -9.26 12.06
N MET A 20 -19.65 -9.28 10.78
CA MET A 20 -19.10 -8.12 10.07
C MET A 20 -20.10 -7.61 9.04
N PRO A 21 -20.08 -6.30 8.76
CA PRO A 21 -20.75 -5.76 7.59
C PRO A 21 -20.25 -6.43 6.31
N ASP A 22 -21.09 -6.45 5.29
CA ASP A 22 -20.63 -6.87 3.95
C ASP A 22 -19.73 -5.77 3.36
N LEU A 23 -18.45 -6.08 3.24
CA LEU A 23 -17.42 -5.19 2.70
C LEU A 23 -17.14 -5.41 1.21
N SER A 24 -17.77 -6.38 0.56
CA SER A 24 -17.51 -6.75 -0.83
C SER A 24 -17.69 -5.59 -1.82
N ALA A 25 -18.63 -4.69 -1.52
CA ALA A 25 -18.88 -3.50 -2.34
C ALA A 25 -17.70 -2.51 -2.35
N LEU A 26 -16.78 -2.59 -1.37
CA LEU A 26 -15.57 -1.76 -1.31
C LEU A 26 -14.49 -2.25 -2.30
N GLU A 27 -14.40 -3.55 -2.56
CA GLU A 27 -13.30 -4.15 -3.32
C GLU A 27 -13.15 -3.62 -4.75
N ARG A 28 -14.18 -3.00 -5.29
CA ARG A 28 -14.16 -2.41 -6.63
C ARG A 28 -13.20 -1.22 -6.73
N ASP A 29 -13.24 -0.29 -5.78
CA ASP A 29 -12.51 0.97 -5.82
C ASP A 29 -11.47 1.08 -4.68
N TRP A 30 -11.44 0.13 -3.75
CA TRP A 30 -10.61 0.16 -2.54
C TRP A 30 -9.90 -1.17 -2.31
N ASN A 31 -8.67 -1.11 -1.82
CA ASN A 31 -7.98 -2.23 -1.19
C ASN A 31 -8.22 -2.16 0.33
N ILE A 32 -8.70 -3.25 0.91
CA ILE A 32 -8.80 -3.38 2.36
C ILE A 32 -7.44 -3.77 2.91
N VAL A 33 -6.86 -2.94 3.78
CA VAL A 33 -5.56 -3.18 4.39
C VAL A 33 -5.73 -3.85 5.74
N GLY A 34 -5.09 -5.01 5.91
CA GLY A 34 -5.13 -5.76 7.15
C GLY A 34 -6.50 -6.33 7.48
N ARG A 35 -6.73 -6.62 8.77
CA ARG A 35 -8.01 -7.13 9.27
C ARG A 35 -8.82 -6.03 9.91
N PRO A 36 -10.13 -5.90 9.60
CA PRO A 36 -11.00 -4.96 10.28
C PRO A 36 -10.94 -5.13 11.80
N ARG A 37 -10.86 -4.02 12.53
CA ARG A 37 -10.94 -4.03 13.99
C ARG A 37 -12.38 -3.96 14.43
N ILE A 38 -12.72 -4.71 15.45
CA ILE A 38 -14.03 -4.72 16.04
C ILE A 38 -13.91 -4.29 17.50
N SER A 39 -14.63 -3.25 17.88
CA SER A 39 -14.80 -2.87 19.28
C SER A 39 -16.27 -2.88 19.65
N LYS A 40 -16.57 -3.37 20.84
CA LYS A 40 -17.95 -3.41 21.38
C LYS A 40 -17.99 -2.71 22.72
N GLU A 41 -18.99 -1.88 22.85
CA GLU A 41 -19.25 -1.14 24.07
C GLU A 41 -20.71 -1.41 24.49
N SER A 42 -20.93 -1.70 25.76
CA SER A 42 -22.25 -1.90 26.32
C SER A 42 -22.47 -0.97 27.48
N SER A 43 -23.62 -0.29 27.47
CA SER A 43 -24.04 0.61 28.52
C SER A 43 -25.41 0.19 29.03
N ASN A 44 -25.63 0.25 30.35
CA ASN A 44 -26.93 0.03 30.95
C ASN A 44 -27.28 1.27 31.82
N VAL A 45 -28.29 1.99 31.39
CA VAL A 45 -28.77 3.17 32.09
C VAL A 45 -30.25 3.00 32.39
N ASN A 46 -30.62 3.02 33.66
CA ASN A 46 -32.01 2.88 34.12
C ASN A 46 -32.72 1.63 33.57
N GLY A 47 -32.03 0.50 33.51
CA GLY A 47 -32.58 -0.76 33.02
C GLY A 47 -32.71 -0.87 31.51
N LYS A 48 -32.30 0.14 30.75
CA LYS A 48 -32.15 0.09 29.29
C LYS A 48 -30.71 -0.26 28.93
N SER A 49 -30.53 -1.42 28.27
CA SER A 49 -29.24 -1.85 27.78
C SER A 49 -29.07 -1.39 26.34
N THR A 50 -27.94 -0.76 26.06
CA THR A 50 -27.53 -0.36 24.70
C THR A 50 -26.19 -1.01 24.39
N SER A 51 -26.06 -1.64 23.23
CA SER A 51 -24.81 -2.20 22.75
C SER A 51 -24.39 -1.49 21.47
N THR A 52 -23.18 -0.98 21.46
CA THR A 52 -22.59 -0.33 20.28
C THR A 52 -21.48 -1.22 19.74
N THR A 53 -21.57 -1.61 18.49
CA THR A 53 -20.48 -2.29 17.77
C THR A 53 -19.88 -1.32 16.78
N ARG A 54 -18.56 -1.22 16.80
CA ARG A 54 -17.79 -0.36 15.91
C ARG A 54 -16.78 -1.21 15.13
N TRP A 55 -16.75 -1.02 13.83
CA TRP A 55 -15.76 -1.62 12.94
C TRP A 55 -14.87 -0.51 12.37
N GLU A 56 -13.57 -0.70 12.47
CA GLU A 56 -12.56 0.13 11.83
C GLU A 56 -11.95 -0.65 10.67
N VAL A 57 -12.10 -0.11 9.47
CA VAL A 57 -11.60 -0.70 8.23
C VAL A 57 -10.63 0.27 7.59
N GLU A 58 -9.41 -0.16 7.38
CA GLU A 58 -8.40 0.62 6.69
C GLU A 58 -8.52 0.39 5.18
N LEU A 59 -8.65 1.48 4.41
CA LEU A 59 -8.88 1.44 2.98
C LEU A 59 -7.79 2.19 2.25
N LEU A 60 -7.23 1.57 1.20
CA LEU A 60 -6.38 2.24 0.21
C LEU A 60 -7.16 2.39 -1.09
N PRO A 61 -7.23 3.60 -1.68
CA PRO A 61 -7.88 3.80 -2.96
C PRO A 61 -7.07 3.11 -4.08
N ARG A 62 -7.79 2.55 -5.06
CA ARG A 62 -7.17 1.94 -6.27
C ARG A 62 -6.95 2.94 -7.39
N ARG A 63 -7.52 4.14 -7.30
CA ARG A 63 -7.44 5.20 -8.30
C ARG A 63 -7.52 6.57 -7.66
N THR A 64 -7.04 7.58 -8.34
CA THR A 64 -7.17 9.00 -7.99
C THR A 64 -8.49 9.59 -8.49
N GLY A 65 -8.79 10.81 -8.06
CA GLY A 65 -10.02 11.52 -8.37
C GLY A 65 -11.17 11.21 -7.41
N GLU A 66 -12.40 11.42 -7.87
CA GLU A 66 -13.58 11.14 -7.05
C GLU A 66 -13.82 9.63 -6.93
N VAL A 67 -13.75 9.12 -5.71
CA VAL A 67 -13.95 7.71 -5.36
C VAL A 67 -15.09 7.62 -4.34
N LEU A 68 -15.99 6.65 -4.55
CA LEU A 68 -17.14 6.43 -3.70
C LEU A 68 -16.86 5.30 -2.69
N ILE A 69 -17.12 5.54 -1.42
CA ILE A 69 -17.40 4.48 -0.44
C ILE A 69 -18.90 4.19 -0.56
N PRO A 70 -19.31 3.03 -1.08
CA PRO A 70 -20.72 2.72 -1.26
C PRO A 70 -21.44 2.53 0.07
N ALA A 71 -22.77 2.54 0.05
CA ALA A 71 -23.56 2.12 1.21
C ALA A 71 -23.22 0.68 1.57
N LEU A 72 -22.88 0.44 2.82
CA LEU A 72 -22.54 -0.88 3.35
C LEU A 72 -23.70 -1.41 4.18
N SER A 73 -23.98 -2.72 4.06
CA SER A 73 -25.10 -3.34 4.74
C SER A 73 -24.67 -4.13 5.98
N TYR A 74 -25.45 -4.01 7.06
CA TYR A 74 -25.31 -4.82 8.25
C TYR A 74 -26.68 -5.11 8.85
N LYS A 75 -27.06 -6.37 9.00
CA LYS A 75 -28.35 -6.81 9.57
C LYS A 75 -29.59 -6.16 8.93
N GLY A 76 -29.52 -5.85 7.64
CA GLY A 76 -30.62 -5.22 6.91
C GLY A 76 -30.68 -3.68 7.00
N GLU A 77 -29.76 -3.07 7.72
CA GLU A 77 -29.55 -1.62 7.75
C GLU A 77 -28.43 -1.24 6.78
N TYR A 78 -28.46 -0.02 6.25
CA TYR A 78 -27.48 0.49 5.29
C TYR A 78 -26.86 1.78 5.82
N SER A 79 -25.55 1.93 5.61
CA SER A 79 -24.86 3.20 5.84
C SER A 79 -25.12 4.17 4.70
N ASP A 80 -24.90 5.46 4.95
CA ASP A 80 -24.82 6.44 3.87
C ASP A 80 -23.55 6.25 3.04
N PRO A 81 -23.62 6.45 1.70
CA PRO A 81 -22.44 6.46 0.86
C PRO A 81 -21.61 7.72 1.09
N ILE A 82 -20.28 7.62 1.00
CA ILE A 82 -19.34 8.74 1.22
C ILE A 82 -18.54 8.96 -0.06
N ARG A 83 -18.48 10.19 -0.57
CA ARG A 83 -17.61 10.58 -1.66
C ARG A 83 -16.32 11.14 -1.11
N ILE A 84 -15.20 10.65 -1.64
CA ILE A 84 -13.86 11.08 -1.26
C ILE A 84 -13.13 11.51 -2.53
N ASN A 85 -12.50 12.68 -2.51
CA ASN A 85 -11.56 13.07 -3.54
C ASN A 85 -10.18 12.56 -3.18
N VAL A 86 -9.65 11.64 -3.98
CA VAL A 86 -8.32 11.07 -3.83
C VAL A 86 -7.36 11.85 -4.71
N GLU A 87 -6.48 12.61 -4.10
CA GLU A 87 -5.44 13.34 -4.81
C GLU A 87 -4.28 12.41 -5.15
N ASP A 88 -3.64 12.67 -6.30
CA ASP A 88 -2.42 11.97 -6.65
C ASP A 88 -1.28 12.51 -5.79
N THR A 89 -0.77 11.67 -4.90
CA THR A 89 0.38 12.02 -4.07
C THR A 89 1.73 11.92 -4.81
N ALA A 90 1.72 11.70 -6.13
CA ALA A 90 2.94 11.65 -6.94
C ALA A 90 3.75 12.97 -6.90
N THR A 91 3.18 14.06 -6.42
CA THR A 91 3.82 15.37 -6.23
C THR A 91 4.10 15.72 -4.78
N THR A 92 3.70 14.91 -3.83
CA THR A 92 4.00 15.17 -2.41
C THR A 92 5.45 14.76 -2.11
N GLU A 93 6.22 15.64 -1.50
CA GLU A 93 7.53 15.24 -0.95
C GLU A 93 7.37 13.94 -0.15
N PRO A 94 8.34 13.00 -0.26
CA PRO A 94 8.22 11.73 0.45
C PRO A 94 8.00 12.02 1.93
N GLU A 95 6.87 11.58 2.46
CA GLU A 95 6.61 11.66 3.90
C GLU A 95 7.73 10.92 4.62
N LYS A 96 8.53 11.67 5.37
CA LYS A 96 9.57 11.09 6.21
C LYS A 96 8.90 10.49 7.43
N SER A 97 8.85 9.19 7.49
CA SER A 97 8.58 8.50 8.74
C SER A 97 9.89 8.32 9.50
N GLU A 98 9.87 8.47 10.82
CA GLU A 98 11.01 8.09 11.68
C GLU A 98 11.20 6.56 11.73
N HIS A 99 10.16 5.82 11.36
CA HIS A 99 10.11 4.37 11.50
C HIS A 99 10.37 3.62 10.19
N PHE A 100 10.03 4.24 9.05
CA PHE A 100 10.08 3.62 7.73
C PHE A 100 10.73 4.57 6.72
N PHE A 101 11.57 4.03 5.84
CA PHE A 101 12.13 4.81 4.73
C PHE A 101 12.49 3.91 3.54
N PHE A 102 12.45 4.50 2.34
CA PHE A 102 12.82 3.83 1.11
C PHE A 102 14.23 4.20 0.67
N GLU A 103 14.91 3.21 0.12
CA GLU A 103 16.08 3.35 -0.73
C GLU A 103 15.77 2.66 -2.06
N VAL A 104 15.97 3.40 -3.14
CA VAL A 104 15.71 2.89 -4.49
C VAL A 104 16.96 3.09 -5.34
N GLU A 105 17.38 2.03 -6.00
CA GLU A 105 18.49 2.04 -6.95
C GLU A 105 17.97 1.61 -8.32
N VAL A 106 18.43 2.29 -9.36
CA VAL A 106 18.17 1.93 -10.75
C VAL A 106 19.46 1.96 -11.54
N SER A 107 19.57 1.15 -12.59
CA SER A 107 20.72 1.16 -13.49
C SER A 107 21.06 2.58 -13.92
N SER A 108 22.33 2.95 -13.84
CA SER A 108 22.84 4.26 -14.24
C SER A 108 23.44 4.20 -15.64
N GLY A 109 23.46 5.35 -16.35
CA GLY A 109 24.08 5.47 -17.65
C GLY A 109 23.11 5.85 -18.76
N THR A 110 23.49 5.53 -20.00
CA THR A 110 22.67 5.78 -21.18
C THR A 110 21.83 4.55 -21.46
N HIS A 111 20.51 4.74 -21.50
CA HIS A 111 19.54 3.66 -21.67
C HIS A 111 18.89 3.68 -23.05
N TYR A 112 18.56 2.49 -23.55
CA TYR A 112 17.94 2.28 -24.85
C TYR A 112 16.66 1.46 -24.74
N VAL A 113 15.83 1.55 -25.77
CA VAL A 113 14.64 0.70 -25.91
C VAL A 113 15.01 -0.77 -25.80
N GLN A 114 14.23 -1.55 -25.05
CA GLN A 114 14.42 -2.99 -24.80
C GLN A 114 15.69 -3.36 -23.99
N GLU A 115 16.44 -2.38 -23.49
CA GLU A 115 17.53 -2.64 -22.55
C GLU A 115 16.97 -3.13 -21.22
N GLN A 116 17.71 -4.04 -20.59
CA GLN A 116 17.39 -4.46 -19.23
C GLN A 116 17.89 -3.42 -18.22
N LEU A 117 16.96 -2.73 -17.56
CA LEU A 117 17.26 -1.88 -16.42
C LEU A 117 17.05 -2.67 -15.13
N LEU A 118 18.04 -2.67 -14.26
CA LEU A 118 17.91 -3.25 -12.92
C LEU A 118 17.29 -2.20 -11.98
N TYR A 119 16.21 -2.57 -11.31
CA TYR A 119 15.56 -1.79 -10.26
C TYR A 119 15.62 -2.56 -8.96
N ILE A 120 16.18 -1.94 -7.92
CA ILE A 120 16.25 -2.50 -6.57
C ILE A 120 15.56 -1.54 -5.63
N GLU A 121 14.60 -2.04 -4.88
CA GLU A 121 13.88 -1.31 -3.87
C GLU A 121 14.10 -1.95 -2.52
N ARG A 122 14.48 -1.14 -1.54
CA ARG A 122 14.62 -1.53 -0.15
C ARG A 122 13.75 -0.60 0.70
N MET A 123 12.83 -1.20 1.42
CA MET A 123 12.06 -0.51 2.45
C MET A 123 12.62 -0.92 3.82
N TYR A 124 13.13 0.05 4.53
CA TYR A 124 13.74 -0.11 5.85
C TYR A 124 12.73 0.18 6.96
N TYR A 125 12.83 -0.58 8.06
CA TYR A 125 12.00 -0.36 9.24
C TYR A 125 12.78 -0.53 10.53
N THR A 126 12.54 0.37 11.50
CA THR A 126 13.22 0.42 12.81
C THR A 126 12.34 -0.08 13.95
N VAL A 127 11.06 -0.34 13.69
CA VAL A 127 10.05 -0.68 14.70
C VAL A 127 9.33 -1.98 14.39
N ASN A 128 8.69 -2.56 15.41
CA ASN A 128 7.76 -3.65 15.19
C ASN A 128 6.49 -3.12 14.52
N HIS A 129 6.02 -3.85 13.54
CA HIS A 129 4.83 -3.49 12.79
C HIS A 129 4.06 -4.73 12.35
N ASP A 130 2.77 -4.56 12.17
CA ASP A 130 1.84 -5.55 11.63
C ASP A 130 1.14 -4.97 10.39
N ASP A 131 0.41 -5.81 9.67
CA ASP A 131 -0.43 -5.43 8.51
C ASP A 131 0.35 -4.66 7.41
N ALA A 132 1.62 -5.06 7.19
CA ALA A 132 2.48 -4.43 6.19
C ALA A 132 1.99 -4.73 4.77
N SER A 133 1.83 -3.68 3.97
CA SER A 133 1.46 -3.76 2.56
C SER A 133 2.39 -2.86 1.73
N LEU A 134 2.84 -3.38 0.62
CA LEU A 134 3.65 -2.66 -0.37
C LEU A 134 2.90 -2.68 -1.70
N SER A 135 2.84 -1.53 -2.40
CA SER A 135 2.13 -1.43 -3.67
C SER A 135 2.67 -2.43 -4.70
N GLU A 136 1.81 -2.83 -5.62
CA GLU A 136 2.21 -3.60 -6.79
C GLU A 136 3.17 -2.75 -7.65
N PHE A 137 4.21 -3.39 -8.21
CA PHE A 137 5.20 -2.68 -9.00
C PHE A 137 4.89 -2.78 -10.48
N GLU A 138 4.43 -1.68 -11.04
CA GLU A 138 4.09 -1.54 -12.45
C GLU A 138 4.74 -0.28 -13.02
N VAL A 139 5.20 -0.36 -14.26
CA VAL A 139 5.79 0.77 -14.98
C VAL A 139 5.12 0.88 -16.35
N ALA A 140 4.51 2.03 -16.62
CA ALA A 140 3.86 2.28 -17.91
C ALA A 140 4.89 2.27 -19.05
N ASN A 141 4.51 1.73 -20.22
CA ASN A 141 5.36 1.61 -21.41
C ASN A 141 6.65 0.81 -21.19
N ALA A 142 6.62 -0.12 -20.23
CA ALA A 142 7.71 -1.05 -19.99
C ALA A 142 7.18 -2.42 -19.56
N ARG A 143 7.88 -3.47 -19.95
CA ARG A 143 7.67 -4.80 -19.39
C ARG A 143 8.48 -4.92 -18.10
N VAL A 144 7.83 -5.34 -17.04
CA VAL A 144 8.44 -5.56 -15.73
C VAL A 144 8.51 -7.05 -15.42
N GLN A 145 9.64 -7.51 -14.91
CA GLN A 145 9.86 -8.90 -14.53
C GLN A 145 10.52 -8.97 -13.16
N PRO A 146 9.94 -9.64 -12.15
CA PRO A 146 10.61 -9.88 -10.90
C PRO A 146 11.83 -10.78 -11.10
N LEU A 147 12.97 -10.41 -10.49
CA LEU A 147 14.22 -11.17 -10.58
C LEU A 147 14.35 -12.20 -9.46
N MET A 148 13.59 -12.02 -8.40
CA MET A 148 13.59 -12.92 -7.24
C MET A 148 12.34 -12.68 -6.39
N ASP A 149 12.01 -13.64 -5.55
CA ASP A 149 11.00 -13.44 -4.51
C ASP A 149 11.41 -12.33 -3.55
N PRO A 150 10.45 -11.53 -3.04
CA PRO A 150 10.72 -10.51 -2.05
C PRO A 150 11.48 -11.07 -0.84
N LYS A 151 12.55 -10.42 -0.43
CA LYS A 151 13.36 -10.84 0.72
C LYS A 151 13.11 -9.95 1.92
N LYS A 152 13.06 -10.60 3.09
CA LYS A 152 13.08 -9.93 4.38
C LYS A 152 14.35 -10.33 5.13
N HIS A 153 15.14 -9.34 5.53
CA HIS A 153 16.36 -9.59 6.30
C HIS A 153 16.61 -8.46 7.31
N ILE A 154 17.64 -8.62 8.14
CA ILE A 154 18.07 -7.60 9.09
C ILE A 154 19.46 -7.15 8.68
N THR A 155 19.68 -5.86 8.64
CA THR A 155 20.98 -5.22 8.48
C THR A 155 21.37 -4.39 9.70
N VAL A 156 22.59 -3.89 9.74
CA VAL A 156 23.07 -2.99 10.80
C VAL A 156 23.51 -1.70 10.16
N VAL A 157 22.87 -0.60 10.54
CA VAL A 157 23.22 0.77 10.11
C VAL A 157 23.50 1.57 11.37
N ASP A 158 24.66 2.20 11.45
CA ASP A 158 25.10 3.00 12.62
C ASP A 158 24.98 2.26 13.96
N GLY A 159 25.23 0.94 13.96
CA GLY A 159 25.15 0.10 15.16
C GLY A 159 23.73 -0.31 15.54
N GLN A 160 22.71 0.15 14.84
CA GLN A 160 21.30 -0.25 15.04
C GLN A 160 20.89 -1.38 14.10
N ARG A 161 20.14 -2.34 14.63
CA ARG A 161 19.54 -3.40 13.81
C ARG A 161 18.28 -2.89 13.15
N ILE A 162 18.30 -2.88 11.82
CA ILE A 162 17.21 -2.39 10.98
C ILE A 162 16.70 -3.53 10.11
N GLY A 163 15.40 -3.71 10.07
CA GLY A 163 14.79 -4.68 9.18
C GLY A 163 14.65 -4.10 7.76
N VAL A 164 14.73 -4.97 6.77
CA VAL A 164 14.68 -4.60 5.34
C VAL A 164 13.72 -5.52 4.60
N TYR A 165 12.83 -4.94 3.80
CA TYR A 165 12.12 -5.62 2.73
C TYR A 165 12.78 -5.23 1.41
N GLU A 166 13.27 -6.21 0.67
CA GLU A 166 13.95 -5.99 -0.61
C GLU A 166 13.19 -6.66 -1.75
N ARG A 167 12.96 -5.90 -2.84
CA ARG A 167 12.44 -6.38 -4.13
C ARG A 167 13.39 -5.99 -5.24
N ARG A 168 13.50 -6.85 -6.25
CA ARG A 168 14.34 -6.60 -7.44
C ARG A 168 13.59 -6.93 -8.70
N TYR A 169 13.66 -6.02 -9.66
CA TYR A 169 12.98 -6.15 -10.93
C TYR A 169 13.93 -5.86 -12.10
N ALA A 170 13.68 -6.52 -13.21
CA ALA A 170 14.17 -6.10 -14.52
C ALA A 170 13.05 -5.31 -15.19
N ILE A 171 13.38 -4.12 -15.67
CA ILE A 171 12.47 -3.25 -16.41
C ILE A 171 12.99 -3.19 -17.85
N PHE A 172 12.12 -3.43 -18.83
CA PHE A 172 12.44 -3.39 -20.26
C PHE A 172 11.57 -2.31 -20.91
N PRO A 173 12.13 -1.10 -21.18
CA PRO A 173 11.39 -0.02 -21.84
C PRO A 173 10.92 -0.47 -23.24
N GLU A 174 9.65 -0.22 -23.58
CA GLU A 174 9.06 -0.59 -24.88
C GLU A 174 9.13 0.53 -25.91
N SER A 175 9.34 1.78 -25.47
CA SER A 175 9.45 2.95 -26.34
C SER A 175 10.54 3.90 -25.87
N SER A 176 11.07 4.70 -26.80
CA SER A 176 11.99 5.80 -26.50
C SER A 176 11.25 7.02 -25.93
N GLY A 177 11.97 7.87 -25.22
CA GLY A 177 11.42 9.06 -24.56
C GLY A 177 11.59 8.98 -23.03
N THR A 178 10.73 9.67 -22.30
CA THR A 178 10.78 9.65 -20.84
C THR A 178 10.06 8.43 -20.29
N LEU A 179 10.77 7.62 -19.53
CA LEU A 179 10.23 6.53 -18.73
C LEU A 179 10.07 7.00 -17.28
N VAL A 180 8.85 6.96 -16.76
CA VAL A 180 8.57 7.30 -15.36
C VAL A 180 8.34 6.02 -14.57
N ILE A 181 9.20 5.75 -13.60
CA ILE A 181 9.02 4.69 -12.61
C ILE A 181 8.27 5.32 -11.43
N PRO A 182 7.04 4.90 -11.15
CA PRO A 182 6.23 5.55 -10.11
C PRO A 182 6.78 5.27 -8.71
N GLY A 183 6.58 6.22 -7.80
CA GLY A 183 6.88 6.03 -6.39
C GLY A 183 6.07 4.88 -5.80
N GLN A 184 6.73 4.05 -4.99
CA GLN A 184 6.12 2.89 -4.35
C GLN A 184 5.58 3.28 -2.98
N ARG A 185 4.39 2.80 -2.66
CA ARG A 185 3.70 3.06 -1.40
C ARG A 185 3.86 1.87 -0.45
N PHE A 186 4.29 2.16 0.76
CA PHE A 186 4.31 1.21 1.86
C PHE A 186 3.38 1.70 2.97
N THR A 187 2.56 0.80 3.48
CA THR A 187 1.68 1.06 4.62
C THR A 187 1.87 -0.05 5.62
N ALA A 188 2.02 0.29 6.88
CA ALA A 188 2.09 -0.67 7.98
C ALA A 188 1.49 -0.05 9.25
N ARG A 189 1.14 -0.90 10.19
CA ARG A 189 0.73 -0.48 11.52
C ARG A 189 1.89 -0.63 12.48
N VAL A 190 2.37 0.48 13.02
CA VAL A 190 3.36 0.46 14.11
C VAL A 190 2.71 -0.11 15.36
N THR A 191 3.32 -1.12 15.95
CA THR A 191 2.79 -1.77 17.15
C THR A 191 3.66 -1.43 18.36
N ASP A 192 3.01 -1.03 19.46
CA ASP A 192 3.68 -0.85 20.74
C ASP A 192 4.04 -2.24 21.33
N ARG A 193 5.22 -2.34 21.93
CA ARG A 193 5.74 -3.55 22.57
C ARG A 193 4.84 -4.07 23.69
N TYR A 194 4.09 -3.15 24.32
CA TYR A 194 3.22 -3.45 25.46
C TYR A 194 1.75 -3.51 25.12
N ASN A 195 1.33 -2.99 23.95
CA ASN A 195 -0.07 -2.98 23.57
C ASN A 195 -0.27 -3.12 22.07
N ARG A 196 -0.40 -4.36 21.59
CA ARG A 196 -0.65 -4.68 20.18
C ARG A 196 -1.95 -4.08 19.62
N PHE A 197 -2.82 -3.59 20.48
CA PHE A 197 -4.11 -3.00 20.09
C PHE A 197 -4.05 -1.47 19.92
N ARG A 198 -2.95 -0.82 20.32
CA ARG A 198 -2.71 0.61 20.13
C ARG A 198 -1.56 0.81 19.15
N GLY A 199 -1.83 0.73 17.85
CA GLY A 199 -0.88 1.07 16.80
C GLY A 199 -1.44 2.17 15.94
N SER A 200 -0.59 3.02 15.39
CA SER A 200 -0.93 3.97 14.33
C SER A 200 -0.58 3.37 12.98
N ALA A 201 -1.46 3.53 12.00
CA ALA A 201 -1.10 3.23 10.62
C ALA A 201 -0.18 4.35 10.10
N GLU A 202 0.93 3.96 9.48
CA GLU A 202 1.84 4.87 8.81
C GLU A 202 1.94 4.48 7.34
N THR A 203 1.96 5.48 6.48
CA THR A 203 2.14 5.33 5.04
C THR A 203 3.32 6.17 4.60
N ILE A 204 4.22 5.58 3.83
CA ILE A 204 5.30 6.28 3.16
C ILE A 204 5.27 6.00 1.66
N VAL A 205 5.79 6.93 0.87
CA VAL A 205 5.88 6.80 -0.59
C VAL A 205 7.32 7.09 -1.01
N SER A 206 7.89 6.24 -1.87
CA SER A 206 9.20 6.52 -2.45
C SER A 206 9.12 7.60 -3.53
N LYS A 207 10.25 8.24 -3.83
CA LYS A 207 10.31 9.21 -4.94
C LYS A 207 10.11 8.50 -6.27
N PRO A 208 9.34 9.08 -7.22
CA PRO A 208 9.35 8.61 -8.59
C PRO A 208 10.71 8.85 -9.24
N ILE A 209 11.06 8.04 -10.23
CA ILE A 209 12.32 8.16 -10.97
C ILE A 209 11.99 8.37 -12.45
N GLU A 210 12.60 9.38 -13.04
CA GLU A 210 12.48 9.66 -14.48
C GLU A 210 13.80 9.28 -15.18
N LEU A 211 13.69 8.49 -16.25
CA LEU A 211 14.81 8.06 -17.07
C LEU A 211 14.57 8.47 -18.52
N THR A 212 15.64 8.86 -19.20
CA THR A 212 15.60 9.08 -20.65
C THR A 212 16.00 7.80 -21.38
N ILE A 213 15.08 7.31 -22.22
CA ILE A 213 15.28 6.10 -23.02
C ILE A 213 15.54 6.51 -24.47
N ASN A 214 16.70 6.19 -25.00
CA ASN A 214 17.06 6.47 -26.36
C ASN A 214 16.46 5.45 -27.34
N PRO A 215 16.16 5.86 -28.59
CA PRO A 215 15.77 4.93 -29.64
C PRO A 215 16.96 4.02 -30.01
N ILE A 216 16.68 2.97 -30.77
CA ILE A 216 17.71 2.15 -31.41
C ILE A 216 18.60 3.07 -32.27
N PRO A 217 19.95 3.04 -32.13
CA PRO A 217 20.83 3.89 -32.92
C PRO A 217 20.71 3.61 -34.42
N ASP A 218 20.68 4.63 -35.26
CA ASP A 218 20.59 4.49 -36.71
C ASP A 218 21.78 3.70 -37.31
N SER A 219 22.92 3.70 -36.62
CA SER A 219 24.12 2.95 -36.99
C SER A 219 24.03 1.45 -36.71
N TYR A 220 22.96 0.99 -36.04
CA TYR A 220 22.79 -0.42 -35.72
C TYR A 220 22.38 -1.20 -36.99
N PRO A 221 23.05 -2.32 -37.34
CA PRO A 221 22.68 -3.12 -38.49
C PRO A 221 21.32 -3.75 -38.34
N GLN A 222 20.64 -4.05 -39.44
CA GLN A 222 19.29 -4.64 -39.49
C GLN A 222 19.24 -6.10 -38.99
N ALA A 223 19.69 -6.35 -37.80
CA ALA A 223 19.61 -7.63 -37.08
C ALA A 223 18.70 -7.46 -35.85
N PRO A 224 18.28 -8.51 -35.16
CA PRO A 224 17.56 -8.33 -33.90
C PRO A 224 18.35 -7.43 -32.95
N TRP A 225 17.72 -6.36 -32.49
CA TRP A 225 18.30 -5.46 -31.49
C TRP A 225 18.50 -6.17 -30.16
N ILE A 226 19.72 -6.28 -29.69
CA ILE A 226 20.06 -6.87 -28.39
C ILE A 226 20.94 -5.88 -27.65
N PRO A 227 20.33 -4.97 -26.87
CA PRO A 227 21.09 -4.06 -26.02
C PRO A 227 21.75 -4.85 -24.89
N ALA A 228 23.04 -4.69 -24.69
CA ALA A 228 23.78 -5.27 -23.60
C ALA A 228 24.59 -4.18 -22.91
N SER A 229 24.45 -4.03 -21.61
CA SER A 229 25.38 -3.29 -20.77
C SER A 229 26.63 -4.15 -20.53
N ARG A 230 27.82 -3.52 -20.55
CA ARG A 230 29.08 -4.16 -20.19
C ARG A 230 29.21 -4.25 -18.67
#